data_304dd7d5c24848f5bf19cd683bfcb5af
#
_entry.id   304dd7d5c24848f5bf19cd683bfcb5af
#
_cell.length_a   1.000
_cell.length_b   1.000
_cell.length_c   1.000
_cell.angle_alpha   90.00
_cell.angle_beta   90.00
_cell.angle_gamma   90.00
#
_symmetry.space_group_name_H-M   'P 1'
#
loop_
_entity.id
_entity.type
_entity.pdbx_description
1 polymer ?
#
loop_
_entity_poly.entity_id
_entity_poly.type
_entity_poly.pdbx_seq_one_letter_code
_entity_poly.pdbx_strand_id
1 'polypeptide(L)'
;MTAHPPFTPSDPNAASASFMSPMPPPVPASSSPIAIRLRGLTRVYEVPGRQDARVTALDHVDADLPEGSFTAVVGASGSGKSTLLHCMAGLDEPNDGQVTMLGTVTSGMRPAERARFRARHVGFVFQEYNLIASLSAADNVSMPSRLAGRPLSDAQTRAALDAVGLAHRAGLKPHQLSGGERQRVAIARVMASRPRIVFADEPTGALDLGSAALVLDWLRRLTEQGATVVMVTHDVEAAAKADAVAV
;
A
#
# COMPACT_ATOMS: atom_id res chain seq x y z
N MET A 1 55.11 -44.89 41.73
CA MET A 1 55.25 -43.53 42.27
C MET A 1 55.20 -42.56 41.10
N THR A 2 54.03 -42.10 40.74
CA THR A 2 53.79 -41.08 39.70
C THR A 2 52.92 -40.00 40.27
N ALA A 3 53.50 -38.83 40.46
CA ALA A 3 52.90 -37.66 41.09
C ALA A 3 51.93 -36.97 40.10
N HIS A 4 50.71 -36.71 40.52
CA HIS A 4 49.79 -35.82 39.84
C HIS A 4 50.15 -34.35 40.15
N PRO A 5 50.08 -33.46 39.16
CA PRO A 5 50.21 -32.02 39.42
C PRO A 5 48.85 -31.43 39.92
N PRO A 6 48.92 -30.33 40.67
CA PRO A 6 47.76 -29.74 41.35
C PRO A 6 46.84 -29.00 40.36
N PHE A 7 45.55 -29.09 40.65
CA PHE A 7 44.45 -28.40 40.03
C PHE A 7 44.46 -26.92 40.40
N THR A 8 44.55 -26.02 39.40
CA THR A 8 44.35 -24.57 39.62
C THR A 8 42.89 -24.23 39.28
N PRO A 9 42.19 -23.44 40.13
CA PRO A 9 40.82 -23.03 39.83
C PRO A 9 40.80 -21.99 38.75
N SER A 10 39.95 -22.17 37.73
CA SER A 10 39.66 -21.23 36.68
C SER A 10 38.83 -20.06 37.21
N ASP A 11 39.26 -18.89 36.84
CA ASP A 11 38.70 -17.56 37.14
C ASP A 11 37.32 -17.39 36.50
N PRO A 12 36.24 -17.03 37.22
CA PRO A 12 34.89 -16.89 36.65
C PRO A 12 34.61 -15.50 36.02
N ASN A 13 35.62 -14.73 35.64
CA ASN A 13 35.43 -13.36 35.17
C ASN A 13 35.98 -13.09 33.78
N ALA A 14 35.85 -14.05 32.84
CA ALA A 14 36.09 -13.81 31.42
C ALA A 14 34.83 -13.33 30.72
N ALA A 15 34.59 -12.05 30.89
CA ALA A 15 33.98 -11.09 29.97
C ALA A 15 33.18 -11.63 28.80
N SER A 16 31.88 -11.46 28.89
CA SER A 16 30.98 -11.29 27.76
C SER A 16 31.35 -10.03 26.96
N ALA A 17 32.21 -10.16 25.97
CA ALA A 17 32.36 -9.15 24.94
C ALA A 17 31.16 -9.25 24.01
N SER A 18 30.14 -8.41 24.25
CA SER A 18 29.08 -8.14 23.29
C SER A 18 29.70 -7.60 22.01
N PHE A 19 29.71 -8.41 20.97
CA PHE A 19 29.95 -7.94 19.61
C PHE A 19 28.73 -7.10 19.19
N MET A 20 28.79 -5.79 19.48
CA MET A 20 27.94 -4.84 18.79
C MET A 20 28.40 -4.81 17.34
N SER A 21 27.61 -5.42 16.44
CA SER A 21 27.75 -5.20 15.01
C SER A 21 27.65 -3.69 14.76
N PRO A 22 28.54 -3.09 13.93
CA PRO A 22 28.43 -1.68 13.61
C PRO A 22 27.09 -1.45 12.92
N MET A 23 26.32 -0.49 13.44
CA MET A 23 25.12 0.03 12.77
C MET A 23 25.49 0.38 11.33
N PRO A 24 24.69 -0.03 10.32
CA PRO A 24 24.90 0.46 8.97
C PRO A 24 24.86 2.00 8.99
N PRO A 25 25.66 2.66 8.15
CA PRO A 25 25.66 4.11 8.07
C PRO A 25 24.26 4.61 7.74
N PRO A 26 23.83 5.78 8.27
CA PRO A 26 22.53 6.33 7.96
C PRO A 26 22.42 6.48 6.44
N VAL A 27 21.38 5.88 5.86
CA VAL A 27 21.03 6.07 4.45
C VAL A 27 20.88 7.56 4.24
N PRO A 28 21.56 8.18 3.25
CA PRO A 28 21.42 9.60 3.00
C PRO A 28 19.95 9.92 2.79
N ALA A 29 19.42 10.86 3.56
CA ALA A 29 18.05 11.33 3.42
C ALA A 29 17.86 11.71 1.95
N SER A 30 16.99 11.00 1.23
CA SER A 30 16.66 11.32 -0.14
C SER A 30 16.11 12.75 -0.15
N SER A 31 16.65 13.61 -1.00
CA SER A 31 16.21 15.02 -1.13
C SER A 31 14.79 15.15 -1.70
N SER A 32 14.13 14.04 -1.98
CA SER A 32 12.76 14.00 -2.51
C SER A 32 11.74 14.39 -1.44
N PRO A 33 10.74 15.22 -1.77
CA PRO A 33 9.66 15.55 -0.85
C PRO A 33 8.93 14.27 -0.39
N ILE A 34 8.38 14.31 0.82
CA ILE A 34 7.68 13.17 1.41
C ILE A 34 6.21 13.21 0.99
N ALA A 35 5.75 12.14 0.31
CA ALA A 35 4.36 11.98 -0.09
C ALA A 35 3.47 11.56 1.08
N ILE A 36 3.95 10.62 1.89
CA ILE A 36 3.21 10.09 3.05
C ILE A 36 4.14 10.07 4.26
N ARG A 37 3.69 10.64 5.36
CA ARG A 37 4.38 10.60 6.65
C ARG A 37 3.47 10.05 7.72
N LEU A 38 3.97 9.06 8.45
CA LEU A 38 3.31 8.45 9.59
C LEU A 38 4.10 8.78 10.86
N ARG A 39 3.41 9.11 11.95
CA ARG A 39 4.03 9.33 13.25
C ARG A 39 3.17 8.71 14.34
N GLY A 40 3.74 7.73 15.06
CA GLY A 40 3.11 7.03 16.18
C GLY A 40 1.79 6.35 15.80
N LEU A 41 1.62 5.91 14.56
CA LEU A 41 0.33 5.43 14.06
C LEU A 41 -0.09 4.16 14.79
N THR A 42 -1.20 4.23 15.51
CA THR A 42 -1.72 3.13 16.32
C THR A 42 -3.15 2.79 15.93
N ARG A 43 -3.44 1.49 15.73
CA ARG A 43 -4.78 1.00 15.45
C ARG A 43 -5.09 -0.24 16.28
N VAL A 44 -6.16 -0.16 17.07
CA VAL A 44 -6.66 -1.23 17.94
C VAL A 44 -8.11 -1.53 17.57
N TYR A 45 -8.42 -2.79 17.40
CA TYR A 45 -9.80 -3.25 17.17
C TYR A 45 -10.33 -3.97 18.39
N GLU A 46 -11.60 -3.74 18.70
CA GLU A 46 -12.35 -4.53 19.70
C GLU A 46 -12.85 -5.83 19.07
N VAL A 47 -12.72 -6.94 19.78
CA VAL A 47 -13.20 -8.24 19.28
C VAL A 47 -14.68 -8.40 19.61
N PRO A 48 -15.57 -8.50 18.62
CA PRO A 48 -16.99 -8.66 18.85
C PRO A 48 -17.29 -9.90 19.70
N GLY A 49 -18.14 -9.75 20.73
CA GLY A 49 -18.58 -10.86 21.58
C GLY A 49 -17.59 -11.29 22.68
N ARG A 50 -16.45 -10.62 22.82
CA ARG A 50 -15.53 -10.80 23.95
C ARG A 50 -15.31 -9.45 24.63
N GLN A 51 -15.94 -9.24 25.79
CA GLN A 51 -15.66 -8.07 26.63
C GLN A 51 -14.18 -8.07 26.99
N ASP A 52 -13.49 -6.93 26.77
CA ASP A 52 -12.07 -6.67 27.03
C ASP A 52 -11.05 -7.33 26.09
N ALA A 53 -11.43 -8.07 25.04
CA ALA A 53 -10.49 -8.57 24.06
C ALA A 53 -10.23 -7.50 22.97
N ARG A 54 -8.97 -7.05 22.89
CA ARG A 54 -8.50 -6.07 21.90
C ARG A 54 -7.36 -6.68 21.07
N VAL A 55 -7.33 -6.32 19.79
CA VAL A 55 -6.25 -6.68 18.87
C VAL A 55 -5.57 -5.40 18.42
N THR A 56 -4.32 -5.21 18.79
CA THR A 56 -3.48 -4.12 18.28
C THR A 56 -2.98 -4.53 16.91
N ALA A 57 -3.53 -3.90 15.88
CA ALA A 57 -3.13 -4.15 14.49
C ALA A 57 -1.95 -3.29 14.06
N LEU A 58 -1.85 -2.07 14.61
CA LEU A 58 -0.72 -1.16 14.42
C LEU A 58 -0.31 -0.62 15.80
N ASP A 59 1.00 -0.61 16.06
CA ASP A 59 1.57 -0.14 17.33
C ASP A 59 2.68 0.88 17.06
N HIS A 60 2.38 2.17 17.25
CA HIS A 60 3.29 3.32 17.12
C HIS A 60 4.14 3.32 15.86
N VAL A 61 3.53 3.06 14.69
CA VAL A 61 4.25 2.97 13.41
C VAL A 61 4.68 4.35 12.94
N ASP A 62 5.98 4.49 12.68
CA ASP A 62 6.61 5.65 12.04
C ASP A 62 7.11 5.28 10.65
N ALA A 63 6.83 6.10 9.64
CA ALA A 63 7.36 5.93 8.29
C ALA A 63 7.34 7.24 7.51
N ASP A 64 8.31 7.39 6.59
CA ASP A 64 8.35 8.44 5.59
C ASP A 64 8.49 7.81 4.20
N LEU A 65 7.50 8.04 3.33
CA LEU A 65 7.48 7.54 1.96
C LEU A 65 7.71 8.71 1.00
N PRO A 66 8.79 8.68 0.20
CA PRO A 66 9.13 9.77 -0.74
C PRO A 66 8.10 9.91 -1.87
N GLU A 67 7.93 11.13 -2.40
CA GLU A 67 7.15 11.34 -3.61
C GLU A 67 7.78 10.62 -4.82
N GLY A 68 6.93 10.05 -5.67
CA GLY A 68 7.36 9.34 -6.88
C GLY A 68 8.07 8.02 -6.61
N SER A 69 7.95 7.45 -5.41
CA SER A 69 8.50 6.13 -5.07
C SER A 69 7.47 5.02 -5.19
N PHE A 70 7.94 3.80 -5.43
CA PHE A 70 7.14 2.59 -5.32
C PHE A 70 7.60 1.81 -4.08
N THR A 71 6.77 1.76 -3.04
CA THR A 71 7.06 1.04 -1.80
C THR A 71 6.17 -0.18 -1.68
N ALA A 72 6.76 -1.34 -1.41
CA ALA A 72 6.04 -2.57 -1.05
C ALA A 72 6.07 -2.76 0.47
N VAL A 73 4.92 -3.07 1.07
CA VAL A 73 4.80 -3.50 2.46
C VAL A 73 4.53 -4.99 2.45
N VAL A 74 5.45 -5.77 3.03
CA VAL A 74 5.38 -7.23 3.06
C VAL A 74 5.21 -7.74 4.49
N GLY A 75 4.74 -8.96 4.65
CA GLY A 75 4.59 -9.59 5.96
C GLY A 75 3.57 -10.72 5.93
N ALA A 76 3.50 -11.49 7.02
CA ALA A 76 2.56 -12.60 7.15
C ALA A 76 1.09 -12.16 7.08
N SER A 77 0.19 -13.08 6.76
CA SER A 77 -1.26 -12.80 6.85
C SER A 77 -1.62 -12.41 8.29
N GLY A 78 -2.46 -11.38 8.44
CA GLY A 78 -2.86 -10.86 9.76
C GLY A 78 -1.84 -9.95 10.45
N SER A 79 -0.70 -9.59 9.83
CA SER A 79 0.30 -8.69 10.42
C SER A 79 -0.05 -7.20 10.40
N GLY A 80 -1.27 -6.83 10.02
CA GLY A 80 -1.72 -5.43 10.02
C GLY A 80 -1.50 -4.65 8.72
N LYS A 81 -0.97 -5.25 7.65
CA LYS A 81 -0.64 -4.57 6.38
C LYS A 81 -1.81 -3.83 5.74
N SER A 82 -2.94 -4.51 5.56
CA SER A 82 -4.15 -3.86 4.99
C SER A 82 -4.69 -2.79 5.93
N THR A 83 -4.59 -2.98 7.25
CA THR A 83 -4.92 -1.94 8.24
C THR A 83 -4.02 -0.71 8.07
N LEU A 84 -2.71 -0.91 7.92
CA LEU A 84 -1.75 0.16 7.68
C LEU A 84 -2.11 0.93 6.40
N LEU A 85 -2.35 0.21 5.31
CA LEU A 85 -2.74 0.79 4.03
C LEU A 85 -4.06 1.58 4.15
N HIS A 86 -5.07 1.03 4.84
CA HIS A 86 -6.36 1.69 5.03
C HIS A 86 -6.25 2.94 5.91
N CYS A 87 -5.44 2.91 6.97
CA CYS A 87 -5.17 4.09 7.80
C CYS A 87 -4.41 5.17 7.02
N MET A 88 -3.34 4.80 6.28
CA MET A 88 -2.62 5.73 5.40
C MET A 88 -3.57 6.41 4.41
N ALA A 89 -4.43 5.62 3.80
CA ALA A 89 -5.37 6.09 2.78
C ALA A 89 -6.55 6.89 3.36
N GLY A 90 -6.70 6.93 4.67
CA GLY A 90 -7.85 7.56 5.35
C GLY A 90 -9.17 6.84 5.08
N LEU A 91 -9.13 5.53 4.79
CA LEU A 91 -10.31 4.66 4.74
C LEU A 91 -10.71 4.20 6.14
N ASP A 92 -9.71 3.98 7.00
CA ASP A 92 -9.89 3.71 8.42
C ASP A 92 -9.23 4.83 9.25
N GLU A 93 -9.75 5.05 10.46
CA GLU A 93 -9.26 6.10 11.35
C GLU A 93 -8.37 5.49 12.43
N PRO A 94 -7.10 5.94 12.58
CA PRO A 94 -6.25 5.44 13.65
C PRO A 94 -6.79 5.83 15.02
N ASN A 95 -6.47 5.04 16.05
CA ASN A 95 -6.81 5.37 17.42
C ASN A 95 -5.88 6.46 17.98
N ASP A 96 -4.61 6.48 17.51
CA ASP A 96 -3.62 7.47 17.89
C ASP A 96 -2.62 7.67 16.75
N GLY A 97 -1.81 8.73 16.86
CA GLY A 97 -0.81 9.09 15.87
C GLY A 97 -1.34 9.96 14.73
N GLN A 98 -0.48 10.21 13.77
CA GLN A 98 -0.76 11.15 12.69
C GLN A 98 -0.40 10.61 11.33
N VAL A 99 -1.28 10.84 10.35
CA VAL A 99 -1.05 10.62 8.92
C VAL A 99 -1.00 11.97 8.22
N THR A 100 0.09 12.23 7.51
CA THR A 100 0.23 13.40 6.63
C THR A 100 0.42 12.90 5.20
N MET A 101 -0.42 13.36 4.28
CA MET A 101 -0.30 13.07 2.85
C MET A 101 -0.11 14.38 2.07
N LEU A 102 0.91 14.44 1.21
CA LEU A 102 1.22 15.60 0.37
C LEU A 102 1.29 16.92 1.18
N GLY A 103 1.90 16.86 2.37
CA GLY A 103 2.01 17.99 3.29
C GLY A 103 0.73 18.35 4.06
N THR A 104 -0.36 17.60 3.88
CA THR A 104 -1.65 17.84 4.55
C THR A 104 -1.90 16.76 5.60
N VAL A 105 -2.16 17.14 6.84
CA VAL A 105 -2.58 16.21 7.91
C VAL A 105 -3.98 15.70 7.60
N THR A 106 -4.12 14.41 7.36
CA THR A 106 -5.38 13.76 6.95
C THR A 106 -6.07 12.98 8.07
N SER A 107 -5.31 12.52 9.09
CA SER A 107 -5.88 12.02 10.33
C SER A 107 -6.61 13.14 11.07
N GLY A 108 -7.77 12.84 11.65
CA GLY A 108 -8.61 13.83 12.32
C GLY A 108 -9.41 14.77 11.40
N MET A 109 -9.28 14.67 10.07
CA MET A 109 -10.17 15.36 9.15
C MET A 109 -11.61 14.88 9.30
N ARG A 110 -12.57 15.80 9.15
CA ARG A 110 -13.99 15.41 9.05
C ARG A 110 -14.20 14.47 7.86
N PRO A 111 -15.09 13.48 7.95
CA PRO A 111 -15.30 12.46 6.91
C PRO A 111 -15.47 13.02 5.48
N ALA A 112 -16.23 14.12 5.35
CA ALA A 112 -16.47 14.76 4.05
C ALA A 112 -15.22 15.44 3.47
N GLU A 113 -14.35 16.01 4.31
CA GLU A 113 -13.07 16.63 3.89
C GLU A 113 -12.08 15.55 3.45
N ARG A 114 -11.98 14.49 4.24
CA ARG A 114 -11.13 13.32 3.94
C ARG A 114 -11.57 12.64 2.63
N ALA A 115 -12.89 12.49 2.41
CA ALA A 115 -13.42 11.94 1.16
C ALA A 115 -13.08 12.83 -0.05
N ARG A 116 -13.18 14.15 0.07
CA ARG A 116 -12.80 15.10 -1.01
C ARG A 116 -11.28 15.05 -1.28
N PHE A 117 -10.46 14.94 -0.23
CA PHE A 117 -9.02 14.79 -0.38
C PHE A 117 -8.69 13.51 -1.15
N ARG A 118 -9.26 12.35 -0.73
CA ARG A 118 -9.08 11.09 -1.46
C ARG A 118 -9.51 11.17 -2.91
N ALA A 119 -10.69 11.71 -3.19
CA ALA A 119 -11.20 11.82 -4.56
C ALA A 119 -10.25 12.60 -5.49
N ARG A 120 -9.48 13.55 -4.95
CA ARG A 120 -8.56 14.40 -5.72
C ARG A 120 -7.15 13.83 -5.87
N HIS A 121 -6.68 13.10 -4.87
CA HIS A 121 -5.26 12.78 -4.74
C HIS A 121 -4.94 11.28 -4.69
N VAL A 122 -5.93 10.43 -4.41
CA VAL A 122 -5.70 9.02 -4.09
C VAL A 122 -6.40 8.10 -5.09
N GLY A 123 -5.68 7.11 -5.59
CA GLY A 123 -6.20 5.99 -6.36
C GLY A 123 -6.10 4.68 -5.56
N PHE A 124 -7.01 3.75 -5.83
CA PHE A 124 -7.03 2.44 -5.20
C PHE A 124 -7.10 1.30 -6.20
N VAL A 125 -6.25 0.31 -5.99
CA VAL A 125 -6.32 -1.01 -6.61
C VAL A 125 -6.54 -2.03 -5.49
N PHE A 126 -7.72 -2.66 -5.47
CA PHE A 126 -8.09 -3.64 -4.45
C PHE A 126 -8.02 -5.06 -5.00
N GLN A 127 -7.81 -6.02 -4.14
CA GLN A 127 -7.84 -7.45 -4.47
C GLN A 127 -9.19 -7.87 -5.10
N GLU A 128 -10.30 -7.36 -4.59
CA GLU A 128 -11.66 -7.64 -5.10
C GLU A 128 -12.15 -6.62 -6.13
N TYR A 129 -11.24 -5.86 -6.77
CA TYR A 129 -11.48 -4.86 -7.83
C TYR A 129 -12.33 -3.66 -7.41
N ASN A 130 -13.28 -3.81 -6.50
CA ASN A 130 -14.24 -2.79 -6.02
C ASN A 130 -14.86 -1.98 -7.17
N LEU A 131 -15.36 -2.70 -8.19
CA LEU A 131 -16.15 -2.12 -9.26
C LEU A 131 -17.61 -2.02 -8.82
N ILE A 132 -18.25 -0.91 -9.20
CA ILE A 132 -19.68 -0.69 -8.94
C ILE A 132 -20.46 -1.58 -9.91
N ALA A 133 -21.16 -2.58 -9.39
CA ALA A 133 -21.80 -3.64 -10.16
C ALA A 133 -22.90 -3.14 -11.13
N SER A 134 -23.56 -2.03 -10.79
CA SER A 134 -24.61 -1.42 -11.62
C SER A 134 -24.08 -0.59 -12.78
N LEU A 135 -22.81 -0.18 -12.75
CA LEU A 135 -22.17 0.67 -13.73
C LEU A 135 -21.44 -0.15 -14.81
N SER A 136 -21.34 0.41 -16.02
CA SER A 136 -20.49 -0.14 -17.08
C SER A 136 -19.01 -0.02 -16.76
N ALA A 137 -18.13 -0.68 -17.53
CA ALA A 137 -16.69 -0.51 -17.42
C ALA A 137 -16.27 0.95 -17.63
N ALA A 138 -16.84 1.63 -18.63
CA ALA A 138 -16.58 3.05 -18.89
C ALA A 138 -17.01 3.94 -17.72
N ASP A 139 -18.20 3.71 -17.15
CA ASP A 139 -18.68 4.48 -16.00
C ASP A 139 -17.82 4.23 -14.75
N ASN A 140 -17.39 3.00 -14.49
CA ASN A 140 -16.46 2.68 -13.41
C ASN A 140 -15.13 3.42 -13.56
N VAL A 141 -14.59 3.54 -14.78
CA VAL A 141 -13.35 4.27 -15.06
C VAL A 141 -13.53 5.77 -14.85
N SER A 142 -14.64 6.36 -15.31
CA SER A 142 -14.86 7.81 -15.24
C SER A 142 -15.32 8.31 -13.87
N MET A 143 -15.89 7.44 -13.03
CA MET A 143 -16.52 7.81 -11.75
C MET A 143 -15.61 8.60 -10.80
N PRO A 144 -14.34 8.21 -10.52
CA PRO A 144 -13.50 8.97 -9.59
C PRO A 144 -13.27 10.41 -10.04
N SER A 145 -13.03 10.61 -11.34
CA SER A 145 -12.81 11.93 -11.91
C SER A 145 -14.07 12.82 -11.85
N ARG A 146 -15.25 12.22 -12.01
CA ARG A 146 -16.54 12.92 -11.81
C ARG A 146 -16.71 13.35 -10.36
N LEU A 147 -16.41 12.46 -9.40
CA LEU A 147 -16.48 12.78 -7.96
C LEU A 147 -15.45 13.85 -7.55
N ALA A 148 -14.30 13.88 -8.21
CA ALA A 148 -13.27 14.90 -8.00
C ALA A 148 -13.62 16.27 -8.64
N GLY A 149 -14.76 16.38 -9.34
CA GLY A 149 -15.15 17.60 -10.07
C GLY A 149 -14.35 17.83 -11.36
N ARG A 150 -13.71 16.80 -11.91
CA ARG A 150 -12.90 16.82 -13.13
C ARG A 150 -13.35 15.70 -14.08
N PRO A 151 -14.59 15.75 -14.61
CA PRO A 151 -15.13 14.67 -15.43
C PRO A 151 -14.27 14.43 -16.67
N LEU A 152 -14.06 13.14 -16.99
CA LEU A 152 -13.40 12.73 -18.22
C LEU A 152 -14.36 12.85 -19.39
N SER A 153 -13.83 13.18 -20.58
CA SER A 153 -14.58 13.01 -21.82
C SER A 153 -14.69 11.53 -22.19
N ASP A 154 -15.64 11.20 -23.07
CA ASP A 154 -15.79 9.85 -23.59
C ASP A 154 -14.51 9.35 -24.29
N ALA A 155 -13.82 10.24 -25.01
CA ALA A 155 -12.55 9.94 -25.64
C ALA A 155 -11.45 9.57 -24.63
N GLN A 156 -11.34 10.31 -23.53
CA GLN A 156 -10.38 10.03 -22.45
C GLN A 156 -10.70 8.70 -21.74
N THR A 157 -11.98 8.45 -21.47
CA THR A 157 -12.44 7.21 -20.85
C THR A 157 -12.14 6.01 -21.74
N ARG A 158 -12.42 6.15 -23.05
CA ARG A 158 -12.13 5.11 -24.04
C ARG A 158 -10.63 4.86 -24.16
N ALA A 159 -9.80 5.90 -24.20
CA ALA A 159 -8.34 5.77 -24.26
C ALA A 159 -7.78 5.06 -23.02
N ALA A 160 -8.34 5.31 -21.82
CA ALA A 160 -7.94 4.59 -20.61
C ALA A 160 -8.27 3.09 -20.67
N LEU A 161 -9.44 2.72 -21.22
CA LEU A 161 -9.80 1.33 -21.43
C LEU A 161 -8.95 0.69 -22.54
N ASP A 162 -8.61 1.43 -23.59
CA ASP A 162 -7.76 0.95 -24.67
C ASP A 162 -6.35 0.62 -24.19
N ALA A 163 -5.79 1.47 -23.30
CA ALA A 163 -4.48 1.24 -22.68
C ALA A 163 -4.36 -0.09 -21.92
N VAL A 164 -5.50 -0.68 -21.52
CA VAL A 164 -5.57 -1.99 -20.87
C VAL A 164 -6.22 -3.07 -21.78
N GLY A 165 -6.40 -2.77 -23.08
CA GLY A 165 -6.96 -3.68 -24.09
C GLY A 165 -8.46 -3.93 -23.94
N LEU A 166 -9.23 -3.03 -23.33
CA LEU A 166 -10.66 -3.20 -23.03
C LEU A 166 -11.58 -2.17 -23.67
N ALA A 167 -11.13 -1.41 -24.69
CA ALA A 167 -12.00 -0.44 -25.38
C ALA A 167 -13.28 -1.06 -25.91
N HIS A 168 -13.21 -2.32 -26.43
CA HIS A 168 -14.35 -3.08 -26.96
C HIS A 168 -15.32 -3.60 -25.88
N ARG A 169 -14.93 -3.52 -24.59
CA ARG A 169 -15.72 -3.93 -23.42
C ARG A 169 -16.34 -2.74 -22.65
N ALA A 170 -16.18 -1.52 -23.13
CA ALA A 170 -16.56 -0.29 -22.44
C ALA A 170 -18.00 -0.28 -21.88
N GLY A 171 -18.97 -0.85 -22.62
CA GLY A 171 -20.38 -0.91 -22.23
C GLY A 171 -20.73 -2.07 -21.29
N LEU A 172 -19.82 -3.03 -21.04
CA LEU A 172 -20.12 -4.21 -20.23
C LEU A 172 -20.10 -3.89 -18.73
N LYS A 173 -20.95 -4.58 -17.97
CA LYS A 173 -20.99 -4.50 -16.51
C LYS A 173 -20.02 -5.51 -15.87
N PRO A 174 -19.59 -5.34 -14.61
CA PRO A 174 -18.62 -6.21 -13.96
C PRO A 174 -18.95 -7.72 -14.00
N HIS A 175 -20.22 -8.10 -13.90
CA HIS A 175 -20.64 -9.50 -13.97
C HIS A 175 -20.49 -10.14 -15.36
N GLN A 176 -20.29 -9.33 -16.40
CA GLN A 176 -20.07 -9.77 -17.80
C GLN A 176 -18.58 -9.84 -18.15
N LEU A 177 -17.71 -9.49 -17.22
CA LEU A 177 -16.26 -9.46 -17.36
C LEU A 177 -15.60 -10.60 -16.60
N SER A 178 -14.54 -11.16 -17.14
CA SER A 178 -13.67 -12.10 -16.42
C SER A 178 -12.96 -11.42 -15.24
N GLY A 179 -12.35 -12.21 -14.33
CA GLY A 179 -11.57 -11.67 -13.21
C GLY A 179 -10.45 -10.74 -13.67
N GLY A 180 -9.66 -11.17 -14.65
CA GLY A 180 -8.58 -10.35 -15.21
C GLY A 180 -9.09 -9.09 -15.94
N GLU A 181 -10.25 -9.16 -16.63
CA GLU A 181 -10.85 -7.96 -17.24
C GLU A 181 -11.32 -6.98 -16.17
N ARG A 182 -11.95 -7.45 -15.08
CA ARG A 182 -12.32 -6.59 -13.94
C ARG A 182 -11.12 -5.89 -13.33
N GLN A 183 -10.01 -6.62 -13.14
CA GLN A 183 -8.76 -6.02 -12.62
C GLN A 183 -8.24 -4.95 -13.58
N ARG A 184 -8.20 -5.22 -14.88
CA ARG A 184 -7.79 -4.23 -15.87
C ARG A 184 -8.70 -2.99 -15.89
N VAL A 185 -10.01 -3.13 -15.68
CA VAL A 185 -10.91 -1.97 -15.51
C VAL A 185 -10.56 -1.18 -14.25
N ALA A 186 -10.23 -1.85 -13.12
CA ALA A 186 -9.80 -1.19 -11.90
C ALA A 186 -8.48 -0.41 -12.10
N ILE A 187 -7.54 -0.95 -12.84
CA ILE A 187 -6.30 -0.25 -13.24
C ILE A 187 -6.60 0.95 -14.14
N ALA A 188 -7.42 0.77 -15.19
CA ALA A 188 -7.83 1.86 -16.09
C ALA A 188 -8.48 3.02 -15.32
N ARG A 189 -9.29 2.72 -14.30
CA ARG A 189 -9.89 3.69 -13.39
C ARG A 189 -8.84 4.54 -12.68
N VAL A 190 -7.77 3.91 -12.18
CA VAL A 190 -6.66 4.61 -11.51
C VAL A 190 -5.87 5.44 -12.51
N MET A 191 -5.48 4.86 -13.65
CA MET A 191 -4.74 5.57 -14.71
C MET A 191 -5.49 6.80 -15.22
N ALA A 192 -6.80 6.69 -15.44
CA ALA A 192 -7.64 7.78 -15.93
C ALA A 192 -7.75 8.96 -14.95
N SER A 193 -7.79 8.67 -13.64
CA SER A 193 -7.92 9.69 -12.60
C SER A 193 -6.61 10.42 -12.30
N ARG A 194 -5.45 9.87 -12.70
CA ARG A 194 -4.10 10.41 -12.48
C ARG A 194 -3.87 10.88 -11.05
N PRO A 195 -3.99 9.99 -10.06
CA PRO A 195 -3.79 10.34 -8.66
C PRO A 195 -2.31 10.61 -8.37
N ARG A 196 -2.02 11.39 -7.32
CA ARG A 196 -0.64 11.57 -6.83
C ARG A 196 -0.16 10.42 -5.96
N ILE A 197 -1.09 9.71 -5.31
CA ILE A 197 -0.80 8.54 -4.48
C ILE A 197 -1.69 7.38 -4.95
N VAL A 198 -1.11 6.19 -5.07
CA VAL A 198 -1.83 4.95 -5.39
C VAL A 198 -1.60 3.95 -4.28
N PHE A 199 -2.68 3.44 -3.70
CA PHE A 199 -2.65 2.30 -2.78
C PHE A 199 -3.11 1.04 -3.51
N ALA A 200 -2.35 -0.04 -3.37
CA ALA A 200 -2.64 -1.34 -3.95
C ALA A 200 -2.64 -2.41 -2.85
N ASP A 201 -3.81 -2.99 -2.58
CA ASP A 201 -3.99 -4.05 -1.57
C ASP A 201 -4.09 -5.39 -2.28
N GLU A 202 -3.03 -6.22 -2.14
CA GLU A 202 -2.89 -7.54 -2.78
C GLU A 202 -3.29 -7.54 -4.28
N PRO A 203 -2.75 -6.63 -5.11
CA PRO A 203 -3.29 -6.37 -6.44
C PRO A 203 -3.12 -7.54 -7.42
N THR A 204 -2.31 -8.53 -7.08
CA THR A 204 -2.01 -9.72 -7.90
C THR A 204 -2.59 -11.02 -7.33
N GLY A 205 -3.11 -11.02 -6.11
CA GLY A 205 -3.43 -12.22 -5.34
C GLY A 205 -4.51 -13.16 -5.92
N ALA A 206 -5.31 -12.67 -6.88
CA ALA A 206 -6.37 -13.46 -7.53
C ALA A 206 -6.11 -13.67 -9.03
N LEU A 207 -4.89 -13.41 -9.53
CA LEU A 207 -4.55 -13.39 -10.95
C LEU A 207 -3.60 -14.53 -11.33
N ASP A 208 -3.66 -14.95 -12.59
CA ASP A 208 -2.60 -15.74 -13.21
C ASP A 208 -1.31 -14.93 -13.35
N LEU A 209 -0.16 -15.62 -13.52
CA LEU A 209 1.17 -14.99 -13.58
C LEU A 209 1.28 -13.90 -14.66
N GLY A 210 0.67 -14.12 -15.85
CA GLY A 210 0.71 -13.15 -16.94
C GLY A 210 -0.07 -11.88 -16.62
N SER A 211 -1.26 -12.03 -16.04
CA SER A 211 -2.10 -10.90 -15.59
C SER A 211 -1.46 -10.16 -14.41
N ALA A 212 -0.82 -10.89 -13.49
CA ALA A 212 -0.10 -10.30 -12.36
C ALA A 212 1.07 -9.42 -12.83
N ALA A 213 1.90 -9.90 -13.76
CA ALA A 213 3.00 -9.14 -14.33
C ALA A 213 2.51 -7.83 -14.98
N LEU A 214 1.42 -7.87 -15.73
CA LEU A 214 0.82 -6.67 -16.34
C LEU A 214 0.37 -5.64 -15.30
N VAL A 215 -0.25 -6.09 -14.20
CA VAL A 215 -0.67 -5.18 -13.11
C VAL A 215 0.53 -4.48 -12.49
N LEU A 216 1.61 -5.22 -12.20
CA LEU A 216 2.83 -4.66 -11.63
C LEU A 216 3.51 -3.67 -12.59
N ASP A 217 3.53 -3.96 -13.89
CA ASP A 217 4.04 -3.05 -14.91
C ASP A 217 3.23 -1.74 -14.97
N TRP A 218 1.91 -1.80 -14.84
CA TRP A 218 1.09 -0.58 -14.79
C TRP A 218 1.33 0.22 -13.51
N LEU A 219 1.50 -0.42 -12.35
CA LEU A 219 1.87 0.27 -11.11
C LEU A 219 3.24 0.96 -11.25
N ARG A 220 4.21 0.28 -11.88
CA ARG A 220 5.52 0.87 -12.16
C ARG A 220 5.42 2.08 -13.08
N ARG A 221 4.65 1.99 -14.16
CA ARG A 221 4.40 3.13 -15.07
C ARG A 221 3.74 4.32 -14.37
N LEU A 222 2.83 4.09 -13.42
CA LEU A 222 2.26 5.17 -12.61
C LEU A 222 3.33 5.89 -11.79
N THR A 223 4.30 5.13 -11.22
CA THR A 223 5.44 5.69 -10.49
C THR A 223 6.34 6.51 -11.42
N GLU A 224 6.65 6.01 -12.60
CA GLU A 224 7.44 6.71 -13.63
C GLU A 224 6.76 8.01 -14.11
N GLN A 225 5.42 8.08 -14.01
CA GLN A 225 4.64 9.28 -14.28
C GLN A 225 4.53 10.22 -13.07
N GLY A 226 5.23 9.93 -11.96
CA GLY A 226 5.32 10.76 -10.77
C GLY A 226 4.32 10.45 -9.67
N ALA A 227 3.52 9.39 -9.78
CA ALA A 227 2.68 8.95 -8.67
C ALA A 227 3.52 8.21 -7.62
N THR A 228 3.17 8.35 -6.35
CA THR A 228 3.71 7.52 -5.26
C THR A 228 2.85 6.28 -5.12
N VAL A 229 3.45 5.10 -5.22
CA VAL A 229 2.74 3.82 -5.12
C VAL A 229 3.09 3.13 -3.81
N VAL A 230 2.06 2.70 -3.07
CA VAL A 230 2.20 1.86 -1.88
C VAL A 230 1.43 0.57 -2.12
N MET A 231 2.14 -0.54 -2.19
CA MET A 231 1.57 -1.86 -2.43
C MET A 231 1.72 -2.72 -1.18
N VAL A 232 0.63 -3.34 -0.74
CA VAL A 232 0.66 -4.41 0.25
C VAL A 232 0.61 -5.73 -0.48
N THR A 233 1.51 -6.64 -0.14
CA THR A 233 1.53 -7.98 -0.71
C THR A 233 2.22 -8.99 0.22
N HIS A 234 1.87 -10.27 0.08
CA HIS A 234 2.62 -11.39 0.65
C HIS A 234 3.52 -12.06 -0.40
N ASP A 235 3.44 -11.62 -1.65
CA ASP A 235 4.25 -12.14 -2.77
C ASP A 235 5.59 -11.40 -2.85
N VAL A 236 6.67 -12.14 -2.62
CA VAL A 236 8.05 -11.62 -2.64
C VAL A 236 8.47 -11.18 -4.05
N GLU A 237 8.00 -11.88 -5.10
CA GLU A 237 8.33 -11.52 -6.49
C GLU A 237 7.63 -10.21 -6.89
N ALA A 238 6.39 -10.03 -6.45
CA ALA A 238 5.70 -8.75 -6.62
C ALA A 238 6.40 -7.62 -5.87
N ALA A 239 6.83 -7.86 -4.63
CA ALA A 239 7.54 -6.88 -3.81
C ALA A 239 8.90 -6.48 -4.42
N ALA A 240 9.59 -7.39 -5.10
CA ALA A 240 10.86 -7.12 -5.78
C ALA A 240 10.76 -6.10 -6.93
N LYS A 241 9.55 -5.77 -7.39
CA LYS A 241 9.30 -4.70 -8.37
C LYS A 241 9.28 -3.30 -7.76
N ALA A 242 9.23 -3.18 -6.44
CA ALA A 242 9.23 -1.90 -5.73
C ALA A 242 10.65 -1.33 -5.58
N ASP A 243 10.75 -0.01 -5.34
CA ASP A 243 12.02 0.69 -5.07
C ASP A 243 12.46 0.45 -3.62
N ALA A 244 11.51 0.21 -2.71
CA ALA A 244 11.74 -0.07 -1.30
C ALA A 244 10.76 -1.11 -0.78
N VAL A 245 11.23 -1.92 0.17
CA VAL A 245 10.41 -2.93 0.85
C VAL A 245 10.43 -2.65 2.34
N ALA A 246 9.23 -2.53 2.95
CA ALA A 246 9.02 -2.45 4.39
C ALA A 246 8.42 -3.78 4.88
N VAL A 247 8.82 -4.21 6.09
CA VAL A 247 8.39 -5.48 6.70
C VAL A 247 7.68 -5.20 8.01
#